data_af096b33f63fa3f338d107bc7e1110a5
#
_entry.id   af096b33f63fa3f338d107bc7e1110a5
#
_cell.length_a   1.000
_cell.length_b   1.000
_cell.length_c   1.000
_cell.angle_alpha   90.00
_cell.angle_beta   90.00
_cell.angle_gamma   90.00
#
_symmetry.space_group_name_H-M   'P 1'
#
loop_
_entity.id
_entity.type
_entity.pdbx_description
1 polymer ?
#
loop_
_entity_poly.entity_id
_entity_poly.type
_entity_poly.pdbx_seq_one_letter_code
_entity_poly.pdbx_strand_id
1 'polypeptide(L)'
;MLFKYWVVCLLLFILFIQARASSFMPAVTNYLAKDYEAGYQNWACAQGSNGEMYFGNSQGLLVYDGYRWTLHKVPGNHIVRSVYVKEDRIYVGAFEEFGYFKYSEAGTLRYHSLSKFLKNFPMENNEIWNIVELDGRIYFQSFSAWFSYDGKMVRAFRNRQQQPLYFYTQNGHIYTQMIDEDFYEFDGKDFHHLFPRSQVNDDNVVSLLPDGDDSFLMVTENNGLFRYNGDITPWKTDIDTELKKQRVNRAVMTNDSIFMIGTVLNGIYAIDRKGHCLWHFNLDNRLDNNTVLGLFCDKDNNVWAALDDGIAYIHHNSPVMLLTPANHETKLGMVYDIAHRDDCFYLATNQGLYEYHQITGNLRLLPHTEGQNWYVKDIDGQLFAGNNAHTLLIGEKGNVSVISNTNSSTCLIKCTLYGEEILLESSYADLRIYKKKNGQWTFSHVIDGFIAPVMHLEVDQSGVIWASHMYQGVYKIVLSDDLSAVKGVRHISHLGSEYIIGPIQVMKMRGRIVFSSPNGFYTYDDITRQIIPFQKLNAILPYIRNAHSVVSVTNDRFWLSGSHEYVLVEYAEGEYIVKQRILIELFDSPCIENYNNVFVDNDVVYFNLNNGIASYSKNRSEEHTS
;
A
#
# COMPACT_ATOMS: atom_id res chain seq x y z
N MET A 1 0.70 -50.38 -9.83
CA MET A 1 -0.30 -49.52 -9.20
C MET A 1 0.32 -48.56 -8.15
N LEU A 2 1.23 -49.01 -7.30
CA LEU A 2 1.90 -48.17 -6.30
C LEU A 2 2.72 -47.00 -6.85
N PHE A 3 3.35 -47.14 -8.03
CA PHE A 3 4.15 -46.09 -8.64
C PHE A 3 3.33 -44.87 -9.13
N LYS A 4 2.06 -45.05 -9.53
CA LYS A 4 1.14 -43.96 -9.91
C LYS A 4 0.67 -43.13 -8.70
N TYR A 5 0.53 -43.75 -7.53
CA TYR A 5 0.16 -43.03 -6.30
C TYR A 5 1.33 -42.18 -5.77
N TRP A 6 2.58 -42.62 -5.94
CA TRP A 6 3.76 -41.86 -5.56
C TRP A 6 3.96 -40.61 -6.42
N VAL A 7 3.71 -40.70 -7.73
CA VAL A 7 3.80 -39.55 -8.63
C VAL A 7 2.67 -38.55 -8.37
N VAL A 8 1.45 -38.99 -8.05
CA VAL A 8 0.32 -38.11 -7.70
C VAL A 8 0.54 -37.46 -6.33
N CYS A 9 1.07 -38.16 -5.34
CA CYS A 9 1.44 -37.58 -4.06
C CYS A 9 2.61 -36.61 -4.19
N LEU A 10 3.60 -36.88 -5.06
CA LEU A 10 4.71 -35.96 -5.33
C LEU A 10 4.24 -34.71 -6.07
N LEU A 11 3.32 -34.84 -7.01
CA LEU A 11 2.68 -33.70 -7.70
C LEU A 11 1.76 -32.89 -6.78
N LEU A 12 1.06 -33.52 -5.86
CA LEU A 12 0.28 -32.82 -4.83
C LEU A 12 1.19 -32.15 -3.78
N PHE A 13 2.37 -32.70 -3.50
CA PHE A 13 3.34 -32.08 -2.57
C PHE A 13 4.09 -30.90 -3.20
N ILE A 14 4.28 -30.88 -4.51
CA ILE A 14 4.89 -29.74 -5.24
C ILE A 14 3.91 -28.55 -5.37
N LEU A 15 2.59 -28.78 -5.25
CA LEU A 15 1.57 -27.74 -5.26
C LEU A 15 1.40 -26.99 -3.91
N PHE A 16 2.12 -27.39 -2.84
CA PHE A 16 1.96 -26.82 -1.50
C PHE A 16 3.08 -25.87 -1.05
N ILE A 17 4.06 -25.54 -1.91
CA ILE A 17 5.13 -24.61 -1.56
C ILE A 17 5.13 -23.44 -2.56
N GLN A 18 4.09 -22.62 -2.50
CA GLN A 18 4.20 -21.21 -2.87
C GLN A 18 3.90 -20.39 -1.61
N ALA A 19 4.92 -19.69 -1.12
CA ALA A 19 4.72 -18.68 -0.10
C ALA A 19 3.60 -17.74 -0.60
N ARG A 20 2.48 -17.72 0.12
CA ARG A 20 1.36 -16.83 -0.20
C ARG A 20 1.73 -15.43 0.29
N ALA A 21 2.48 -14.69 -0.51
CA ALA A 21 2.57 -13.27 -0.30
C ALA A 21 1.19 -12.66 -0.58
N SER A 22 0.67 -11.84 0.32
CA SER A 22 -0.54 -11.06 0.05
C SER A 22 -0.27 -10.18 -1.16
N SER A 23 -1.22 -10.13 -2.06
CA SER A 23 -1.12 -9.30 -3.26
C SER A 23 -1.35 -7.83 -3.01
N PHE A 24 -2.11 -7.51 -1.97
CA PHE A 24 -2.25 -6.16 -1.46
C PHE A 24 -1.13 -5.89 -0.44
N MET A 25 -0.34 -4.85 -0.70
CA MET A 25 0.85 -4.51 0.10
C MET A 25 0.76 -3.06 0.59
N PRO A 26 1.36 -2.73 1.74
CA PRO A 26 1.56 -1.35 2.14
C PRO A 26 2.27 -0.54 1.05
N ALA A 27 1.94 0.75 0.95
CA ALA A 27 2.69 1.67 0.13
C ALA A 27 4.13 1.81 0.63
N VAL A 28 5.06 2.11 -0.27
CA VAL A 28 6.46 2.37 0.05
C VAL A 28 6.88 3.66 -0.64
N THR A 29 7.42 4.60 0.14
CA THR A 29 8.05 5.80 -0.40
C THR A 29 9.55 5.59 -0.40
N ASN A 30 10.17 5.64 -1.58
CA ASN A 30 11.62 5.54 -1.73
C ASN A 30 12.25 6.93 -1.85
N TYR A 31 13.35 7.15 -1.13
CA TYR A 31 14.18 8.34 -1.19
C TYR A 31 15.56 7.98 -1.72
N LEU A 32 15.92 8.53 -2.85
CA LEU A 32 17.22 8.32 -3.49
C LEU A 32 18.24 9.36 -3.03
N ALA A 33 19.52 9.12 -3.28
CA ALA A 33 20.60 10.05 -2.92
C ALA A 33 20.40 11.48 -3.46
N LYS A 34 19.76 11.63 -4.62
CA LYS A 34 19.39 12.93 -5.20
C LYS A 34 18.31 13.69 -4.41
N ASP A 35 17.44 12.98 -3.67
CA ASP A 35 16.34 13.58 -2.93
C ASP A 35 16.82 14.13 -1.58
N TYR A 36 17.86 13.52 -0.99
CA TYR A 36 18.44 13.94 0.29
C TYR A 36 19.87 14.53 0.17
N GLU A 37 20.41 14.64 -1.04
CA GLU A 37 21.69 15.29 -1.37
C GLU A 37 22.88 14.84 -0.49
N ALA A 38 22.96 13.51 -0.23
CA ALA A 38 24.01 12.90 0.58
C ALA A 38 24.54 11.60 -0.05
N GLY A 39 25.35 10.83 0.70
CA GLY A 39 25.90 9.56 0.21
C GLY A 39 24.82 8.49 0.00
N TYR A 40 25.08 7.55 -0.91
CA TYR A 40 24.13 6.50 -1.28
C TYR A 40 23.78 5.57 -0.11
N GLN A 41 24.79 5.12 0.66
CA GLN A 41 24.62 4.13 1.73
C GLN A 41 24.08 4.74 3.01
N ASN A 42 23.05 4.12 3.56
CA ASN A 42 22.49 4.43 4.87
C ASN A 42 22.56 3.17 5.74
N TRP A 43 23.19 3.27 6.92
CA TRP A 43 23.60 2.11 7.73
C TRP A 43 22.72 1.86 8.95
N ALA A 44 22.11 2.89 9.47
CA ALA A 44 21.27 2.84 10.65
C ALA A 44 20.20 3.92 10.57
N CYS A 45 19.11 3.73 11.29
CA CYS A 45 18.06 4.72 11.45
C CYS A 45 17.51 4.72 12.88
N ALA A 46 17.11 5.90 13.36
CA ALA A 46 16.50 6.11 14.67
C ALA A 46 15.58 7.33 14.62
N GLN A 47 14.62 7.41 15.54
CA GLN A 47 13.70 8.54 15.65
C GLN A 47 13.89 9.31 16.95
N GLY A 48 13.83 10.63 16.87
CA GLY A 48 13.81 11.51 18.04
C GLY A 48 12.43 11.70 18.64
N SER A 49 12.39 12.17 19.89
CA SER A 49 11.13 12.54 20.55
C SER A 49 10.37 13.66 19.85
N ASN A 50 11.07 14.49 19.08
CA ASN A 50 10.53 15.55 18.22
C ASN A 50 9.92 15.03 16.91
N GLY A 51 10.05 13.72 16.62
CA GLY A 51 9.55 13.07 15.41
C GLY A 51 10.54 13.07 14.25
N GLU A 52 11.67 13.79 14.34
CA GLU A 52 12.71 13.74 13.33
C GLU A 52 13.33 12.36 13.19
N MET A 53 13.66 11.98 11.96
CA MET A 53 14.40 10.76 11.65
C MET A 53 15.87 11.03 11.44
N TYR A 54 16.69 10.17 11.97
CA TYR A 54 18.16 10.27 11.91
C TYR A 54 18.73 9.02 11.26
N PHE A 55 19.59 9.22 10.25
CA PHE A 55 20.21 8.12 9.52
C PHE A 55 21.73 8.21 9.59
N GLY A 56 22.36 7.08 9.85
CA GLY A 56 23.80 6.94 9.68
C GLY A 56 24.12 6.81 8.19
N ASN A 57 24.64 7.88 7.59
CA ASN A 57 24.94 7.93 6.16
C ASN A 57 26.45 7.86 5.89
N SER A 58 26.84 7.44 4.70
CA SER A 58 28.25 7.36 4.28
C SER A 58 28.99 8.71 4.26
N GLN A 59 28.28 9.83 4.46
CA GLN A 59 28.87 11.18 4.54
C GLN A 59 28.64 11.87 5.90
N GLY A 60 27.99 11.21 6.87
CA GLY A 60 27.72 11.79 8.19
C GLY A 60 26.37 11.38 8.77
N LEU A 61 25.79 12.23 9.62
CA LEU A 61 24.44 12.09 10.14
C LEU A 61 23.47 12.80 9.20
N LEU A 62 22.55 12.07 8.59
CA LEU A 62 21.48 12.61 7.77
C LEU A 62 20.22 12.75 8.62
N VAL A 63 19.57 13.90 8.57
CA VAL A 63 18.37 14.24 9.36
C VAL A 63 17.20 14.54 8.44
N TYR A 64 16.04 13.99 8.74
CA TYR A 64 14.77 14.27 8.07
C TYR A 64 13.74 14.80 9.08
N ASP A 65 13.28 16.03 8.87
CA ASP A 65 12.33 16.72 9.75
C ASP A 65 10.86 16.51 9.40
N GLY A 66 10.59 15.61 8.44
CA GLY A 66 9.27 15.37 7.85
C GLY A 66 9.06 16.12 6.52
N TYR A 67 9.93 17.07 6.20
CA TYR A 67 9.84 17.86 4.97
C TYR A 67 11.20 18.02 4.26
N ARG A 68 12.29 18.23 5.04
CA ARG A 68 13.63 18.51 4.52
C ARG A 68 14.64 17.50 5.01
N TRP A 69 15.62 17.24 4.16
CA TRP A 69 16.81 16.47 4.47
C TRP A 69 17.97 17.42 4.76
N THR A 70 18.76 17.11 5.79
CA THR A 70 19.95 17.91 6.16
C THR A 70 21.09 16.99 6.57
N LEU A 71 22.26 17.15 5.95
CA LEU A 71 23.46 16.37 6.27
C LEU A 71 24.34 17.11 7.27
N HIS A 72 24.67 16.44 8.37
CA HIS A 72 25.59 16.92 9.41
C HIS A 72 26.84 16.04 9.46
N LYS A 73 28.00 16.65 9.28
CA LYS A 73 29.27 15.93 9.23
C LYS A 73 29.84 15.70 10.64
N VAL A 74 30.47 14.54 10.83
CA VAL A 74 31.34 14.26 11.97
C VAL A 74 32.79 14.66 11.66
N PRO A 75 33.68 14.87 12.66
CA PRO A 75 35.10 15.12 12.43
C PRO A 75 35.70 14.05 11.50
N GLY A 76 36.58 14.47 10.59
CA GLY A 76 37.18 13.57 9.59
C GLY A 76 36.30 13.23 8.41
N ASN A 77 35.02 13.68 8.37
CA ASN A 77 34.03 13.32 7.34
C ASN A 77 33.84 11.81 7.20
N HIS A 78 33.89 11.09 8.32
CA HIS A 78 33.73 9.63 8.34
C HIS A 78 32.30 9.19 8.12
N ILE A 79 32.15 7.95 7.66
CA ILE A 79 30.87 7.24 7.58
C ILE A 79 30.30 7.08 8.99
N VAL A 80 29.03 7.40 9.17
CA VAL A 80 28.29 7.08 10.40
C VAL A 80 27.62 5.72 10.22
N ARG A 81 28.02 4.73 11.04
CA ARG A 81 27.54 3.34 10.99
C ARG A 81 26.39 3.05 11.94
N SER A 82 26.34 3.76 13.04
CA SER A 82 25.33 3.54 14.08
C SER A 82 24.76 4.86 14.59
N VAL A 83 23.46 4.83 14.89
CA VAL A 83 22.71 5.97 15.45
C VAL A 83 21.84 5.45 16.58
N TYR A 84 21.84 6.17 17.71
CA TYR A 84 20.97 5.91 18.85
C TYR A 84 20.48 7.22 19.45
N VAL A 85 19.18 7.34 19.70
CA VAL A 85 18.61 8.56 20.27
C VAL A 85 18.19 8.31 21.72
N LYS A 86 18.65 9.19 22.60
CA LYS A 86 18.18 9.23 23.99
C LYS A 86 17.96 10.68 24.42
N GLU A 87 16.75 11.00 24.86
CA GLU A 87 16.37 12.34 25.26
C GLU A 87 16.67 13.36 24.16
N ASP A 88 17.50 14.37 24.46
CA ASP A 88 17.90 15.44 23.52
C ASP A 88 19.23 15.19 22.79
N ARG A 89 19.76 13.95 22.87
CA ARG A 89 21.05 13.58 22.28
C ARG A 89 20.89 12.50 21.21
N ILE A 90 21.50 12.76 20.08
CA ILE A 90 21.61 11.82 18.96
C ILE A 90 23.03 11.27 18.98
N TYR A 91 23.20 10.09 19.57
CA TYR A 91 24.50 9.41 19.63
C TYR A 91 24.81 8.80 18.27
N VAL A 92 26.07 8.96 17.83
CA VAL A 92 26.57 8.45 16.55
C VAL A 92 27.90 7.74 16.74
N GLY A 93 28.05 6.66 15.99
CA GLY A 93 29.28 5.90 15.89
C GLY A 93 29.80 5.88 14.47
N ALA A 94 31.10 6.15 14.32
CA ALA A 94 31.78 6.25 13.04
C ALA A 94 33.12 5.50 13.07
N PHE A 95 33.92 5.62 12.01
CA PHE A 95 35.28 5.11 11.99
C PHE A 95 36.20 5.99 12.85
N GLU A 96 36.84 5.40 13.85
CA GLU A 96 37.73 6.05 14.81
C GLU A 96 37.11 7.23 15.58
N GLU A 97 35.80 7.41 15.52
CA GLU A 97 35.09 8.53 16.14
C GLU A 97 33.75 8.09 16.68
N PHE A 98 33.35 8.60 17.84
CA PHE A 98 32.00 8.51 18.38
C PHE A 98 31.68 9.70 19.27
N GLY A 99 30.39 10.01 19.37
CA GLY A 99 29.92 11.14 20.14
C GLY A 99 28.41 11.31 20.02
N TYR A 100 27.96 12.53 20.20
CA TYR A 100 26.53 12.85 20.02
C TYR A 100 26.33 14.22 19.40
N PHE A 101 25.24 14.37 18.70
CA PHE A 101 24.70 15.65 18.32
C PHE A 101 23.68 16.11 19.33
N LYS A 102 23.58 17.43 19.51
CA LYS A 102 22.58 18.08 20.35
C LYS A 102 22.21 19.43 19.76
N TYR A 103 20.93 19.80 19.81
CA TYR A 103 20.47 21.12 19.43
C TYR A 103 20.97 22.18 20.45
N SER A 104 21.53 23.26 19.93
CA SER A 104 21.82 24.46 20.73
C SER A 104 20.53 25.24 20.99
N GLU A 105 20.57 26.20 21.91
CA GLU A 105 19.45 27.12 22.19
C GLU A 105 19.00 27.90 20.93
N ALA A 106 19.91 28.09 19.97
CA ALA A 106 19.64 28.73 18.68
C ALA A 106 19.07 27.76 17.63
N GLY A 107 18.71 26.49 17.99
CA GLY A 107 18.15 25.49 17.07
C GLY A 107 19.16 24.88 16.10
N THR A 108 20.45 25.08 16.30
CA THR A 108 21.49 24.48 15.44
C THR A 108 22.00 23.18 16.04
N LEU A 109 22.02 22.11 15.25
CA LEU A 109 22.55 20.81 15.66
C LEU A 109 24.08 20.86 15.72
N ARG A 110 24.66 20.55 16.88
CA ARG A 110 26.11 20.60 17.13
C ARG A 110 26.66 19.26 17.57
N TYR A 111 27.79 18.88 17.03
CA TYR A 111 28.48 17.64 17.38
C TYR A 111 29.37 17.81 18.62
N HIS A 112 29.35 16.82 19.50
CA HIS A 112 30.16 16.68 20.69
C HIS A 112 30.92 15.35 20.64
N SER A 113 32.20 15.39 20.29
CA SER A 113 33.06 14.21 20.26
C SER A 113 33.28 13.67 21.69
N LEU A 114 33.10 12.37 21.86
CA LEU A 114 33.39 11.62 23.08
C LEU A 114 34.72 10.85 22.96
N SER A 115 35.11 10.43 21.77
CA SER A 115 36.38 9.73 21.50
C SER A 115 37.61 10.51 21.98
N LYS A 116 37.59 11.84 21.89
CA LYS A 116 38.66 12.73 22.34
C LYS A 116 38.97 12.66 23.85
N PHE A 117 38.03 12.14 24.66
CA PHE A 117 38.21 11.98 26.10
C PHE A 117 38.82 10.63 26.47
N LEU A 118 39.10 9.76 25.53
CA LEU A 118 39.80 8.50 25.76
C LEU A 118 41.27 8.79 26.13
N LYS A 119 41.64 8.36 27.33
CA LYS A 119 43.02 8.44 27.79
C LYS A 119 43.70 7.09 27.55
N ASN A 120 44.89 7.13 26.92
CA ASN A 120 45.73 5.95 26.71
C ASN A 120 45.07 4.81 25.91
N PHE A 121 44.08 5.12 25.06
CA PHE A 121 43.45 4.18 24.17
C PHE A 121 43.44 4.75 22.74
N PRO A 122 44.26 4.25 21.84
CA PRO A 122 44.23 4.65 20.45
C PRO A 122 42.98 4.08 19.78
N MET A 123 42.22 4.91 19.07
CA MET A 123 41.04 4.51 18.33
C MET A 123 41.34 3.83 16.98
N GLU A 124 42.62 3.55 16.72
CA GLU A 124 43.11 3.00 15.45
C GLU A 124 42.31 1.76 15.02
N ASN A 125 41.73 1.82 13.82
CA ASN A 125 40.92 0.77 13.17
C ASN A 125 39.65 0.34 13.95
N ASN A 126 39.15 1.18 14.86
CA ASN A 126 37.89 0.91 15.55
C ASN A 126 36.72 1.62 14.83
N GLU A 127 35.85 0.87 14.22
CA GLU A 127 34.61 1.34 13.65
C GLU A 127 33.45 0.99 14.58
N ILE A 128 32.61 1.95 14.93
CA ILE A 128 31.52 1.78 15.89
C ILE A 128 30.25 1.30 15.16
N TRP A 129 30.00 0.01 15.26
CA TRP A 129 28.91 -0.67 14.56
C TRP A 129 27.58 -0.63 15.27
N ASN A 130 27.59 -0.51 16.60
CA ASN A 130 26.35 -0.49 17.36
C ASN A 130 26.43 0.42 18.58
N ILE A 131 25.30 0.96 18.99
CA ILE A 131 25.13 1.79 20.17
C ILE A 131 23.90 1.29 20.93
N VAL A 132 24.10 0.97 22.22
CA VAL A 132 23.02 0.50 23.10
C VAL A 132 23.06 1.20 24.45
N GLU A 133 21.98 1.11 25.20
CA GLU A 133 21.89 1.63 26.56
C GLU A 133 21.68 0.50 27.58
N LEU A 134 22.32 0.62 28.72
CA LEU A 134 22.05 -0.18 29.92
C LEU A 134 22.21 0.69 31.15
N ASP A 135 21.21 0.73 32.04
CA ASP A 135 21.21 1.45 33.33
C ASP A 135 21.67 2.90 33.22
N GLY A 136 21.19 3.61 32.21
CA GLY A 136 21.52 5.01 31.97
C GLY A 136 22.89 5.26 31.33
N ARG A 137 23.66 4.22 31.05
CA ARG A 137 24.95 4.29 30.34
C ARG A 137 24.78 3.96 28.87
N ILE A 138 25.48 4.69 28.03
CA ILE A 138 25.55 4.44 26.58
C ILE A 138 26.81 3.63 26.29
N TYR A 139 26.64 2.53 25.59
CA TYR A 139 27.73 1.66 25.13
C TYR A 139 27.89 1.80 23.63
N PHE A 140 29.13 2.08 23.21
CA PHE A 140 29.54 2.13 21.80
C PHE A 140 30.37 0.88 21.52
N GLN A 141 29.97 0.09 20.55
CA GLN A 141 30.58 -1.21 20.29
C GLN A 141 31.31 -1.23 18.94
N SER A 142 32.56 -1.62 18.95
CA SER A 142 33.30 -2.10 17.80
C SER A 142 33.62 -3.60 17.95
N PHE A 143 34.08 -4.25 16.89
CA PHE A 143 34.43 -5.69 16.97
C PHE A 143 35.67 -6.00 17.81
N SER A 144 36.51 -5.03 18.12
CA SER A 144 37.73 -5.22 18.90
C SER A 144 37.72 -4.52 20.26
N ALA A 145 36.72 -3.70 20.54
CA ALA A 145 36.60 -2.94 21.78
C ALA A 145 35.15 -2.46 21.98
N TRP A 146 34.83 -2.07 23.22
CA TRP A 146 33.61 -1.32 23.49
C TRP A 146 33.89 -0.17 24.43
N PHE A 147 33.07 0.85 24.39
CA PHE A 147 33.25 2.08 25.16
C PHE A 147 31.95 2.38 25.92
N SER A 148 32.07 2.84 27.18
CA SER A 148 30.87 3.26 27.95
C SER A 148 30.95 4.75 28.27
N TYR A 149 29.80 5.41 28.24
CA TYR A 149 29.64 6.81 28.62
C TYR A 149 28.49 6.93 29.64
N ASP A 150 28.77 7.47 30.82
CA ASP A 150 27.83 7.65 31.95
C ASP A 150 27.27 9.07 32.05
N GLY A 151 27.40 9.87 31.00
CA GLY A 151 27.02 11.30 31.00
C GLY A 151 28.15 12.24 31.39
N LYS A 152 29.24 11.73 32.00
CA LYS A 152 30.40 12.50 32.47
C LYS A 152 31.73 11.96 31.97
N MET A 153 31.89 10.65 32.01
CA MET A 153 33.15 9.96 31.76
C MET A 153 33.03 8.92 30.67
N VAL A 154 34.03 8.84 29.80
CA VAL A 154 34.19 7.79 28.81
C VAL A 154 35.20 6.77 29.31
N ARG A 155 34.87 5.48 29.21
CA ARG A 155 35.77 4.37 29.53
C ARG A 155 35.87 3.44 28.33
N ALA A 156 37.09 2.94 28.07
CA ALA A 156 37.34 1.97 27.00
C ALA A 156 37.62 0.60 27.62
N PHE A 157 37.11 -0.43 26.94
CA PHE A 157 37.26 -1.84 27.30
C PHE A 157 37.75 -2.62 26.09
N ARG A 158 38.74 -3.46 26.26
CA ARG A 158 39.27 -4.36 25.24
C ARG A 158 39.57 -5.71 25.86
N ASN A 159 39.00 -6.76 25.31
CA ASN A 159 39.35 -8.12 25.67
C ASN A 159 39.64 -8.89 24.37
N ARG A 160 40.89 -9.37 24.21
CA ARG A 160 41.29 -10.10 23.01
C ARG A 160 40.69 -11.52 22.93
N GLN A 161 40.21 -12.05 24.06
CA GLN A 161 39.62 -13.38 24.17
C GLN A 161 38.08 -13.34 24.07
N GLN A 162 37.49 -12.17 24.25
CA GLN A 162 36.03 -11.97 24.20
C GLN A 162 35.73 -10.77 23.33
N GLN A 163 35.47 -11.02 22.06
CA GLN A 163 35.19 -9.96 21.05
C GLN A 163 33.70 -10.00 20.70
N PRO A 164 32.89 -9.06 21.17
CA PRO A 164 31.45 -9.05 20.89
C PRO A 164 31.18 -8.73 19.43
N LEU A 165 30.31 -9.53 18.80
CA LEU A 165 29.86 -9.31 17.42
C LEU A 165 28.94 -8.09 17.34
N TYR A 166 27.80 -8.13 18.06
CA TYR A 166 26.89 -6.98 18.25
C TYR A 166 26.30 -7.01 19.65
N PHE A 167 26.03 -5.84 20.21
CA PHE A 167 25.22 -5.70 21.42
C PHE A 167 23.75 -5.58 21.08
N TYR A 168 22.89 -6.34 21.74
CA TYR A 168 21.46 -6.31 21.63
C TYR A 168 20.85 -5.97 22.98
N THR A 169 19.86 -5.06 23.01
CA THR A 169 19.09 -4.80 24.22
C THR A 169 17.75 -5.48 24.14
N GLN A 170 17.41 -6.25 25.18
CA GLN A 170 16.10 -6.90 25.32
C GLN A 170 15.74 -6.99 26.80
N ASN A 171 14.53 -6.55 27.16
CA ASN A 171 14.00 -6.61 28.54
C ASN A 171 14.93 -6.01 29.61
N GLY A 172 15.67 -4.91 29.27
CA GLY A 172 16.59 -4.27 30.18
C GLY A 172 17.95 -4.96 30.36
N HIS A 173 18.26 -5.96 29.55
CA HIS A 173 19.53 -6.67 29.50
C HIS A 173 20.26 -6.40 28.20
N ILE A 174 21.58 -6.53 28.19
CA ILE A 174 22.40 -6.56 26.99
C ILE A 174 22.82 -8.02 26.71
N TYR A 175 22.59 -8.44 25.50
CA TYR A 175 23.01 -9.73 24.98
C TYR A 175 24.03 -9.54 23.86
N THR A 176 24.93 -10.52 23.70
CA THR A 176 25.89 -10.55 22.61
C THR A 176 26.32 -11.96 22.27
N GLN A 177 26.58 -12.21 21.00
CA GLN A 177 27.38 -13.34 20.58
C GLN A 177 28.85 -12.88 20.48
N MET A 178 29.79 -13.71 20.95
CA MET A 178 31.20 -13.47 20.65
C MET A 178 31.50 -13.92 19.21
N ILE A 179 32.45 -13.27 18.58
CA ILE A 179 32.86 -13.58 17.21
C ILE A 179 33.33 -15.04 17.15
N ASP A 180 32.66 -15.84 16.34
CA ASP A 180 32.90 -17.27 16.15
C ASP A 180 32.75 -18.14 17.43
N GLU A 181 32.12 -17.62 18.48
CA GLU A 181 31.93 -18.27 19.77
C GLU A 181 30.45 -18.23 20.22
N ASP A 182 30.22 -18.57 21.49
CA ASP A 182 28.94 -18.72 22.15
C ASP A 182 28.21 -17.39 22.40
N PHE A 183 27.01 -17.49 22.94
CA PHE A 183 26.14 -16.37 23.25
C PHE A 183 26.17 -16.04 24.75
N TYR A 184 26.19 -14.75 25.10
CA TYR A 184 26.37 -14.25 26.44
C TYR A 184 25.40 -13.12 26.77
N GLU A 185 25.08 -12.99 28.07
CA GLU A 185 24.51 -11.80 28.67
C GLU A 185 25.62 -10.91 29.22
N PHE A 186 25.51 -9.59 29.03
CA PHE A 186 26.44 -8.61 29.55
C PHE A 186 25.77 -7.75 30.63
N ASP A 187 26.26 -7.78 31.86
CA ASP A 187 25.72 -7.04 32.99
C ASP A 187 26.27 -5.60 33.15
N GLY A 188 26.99 -5.12 32.15
CA GLY A 188 27.70 -3.82 32.18
C GLY A 188 29.13 -3.90 32.69
N LYS A 189 29.58 -5.09 33.16
CA LYS A 189 30.93 -5.34 33.64
C LYS A 189 31.48 -6.65 33.10
N ASP A 190 30.78 -7.76 33.29
CA ASP A 190 31.22 -9.11 32.96
C ASP A 190 30.24 -9.78 31.95
N PHE A 191 30.73 -10.78 31.21
CA PHE A 191 29.95 -11.58 30.28
C PHE A 191 29.59 -12.93 30.93
N HIS A 192 28.31 -13.24 31.01
CA HIS A 192 27.76 -14.46 31.55
C HIS A 192 27.29 -15.37 30.40
N HIS A 193 27.88 -16.56 30.31
CA HIS A 193 27.55 -17.53 29.26
C HIS A 193 26.06 -17.93 29.33
N LEU A 194 25.37 -17.90 28.22
CA LEU A 194 23.96 -18.33 28.10
C LEU A 194 23.83 -19.68 27.42
N PHE A 195 24.34 -19.80 26.20
CA PHE A 195 24.24 -21.04 25.42
C PHE A 195 25.32 -21.13 24.35
N PRO A 196 25.68 -22.36 23.94
CA PRO A 196 26.68 -22.58 22.90
C PRO A 196 26.13 -22.24 21.50
N ARG A 197 26.98 -21.71 20.62
CA ARG A 197 26.69 -21.34 19.23
C ARG A 197 26.04 -22.46 18.44
N SER A 198 26.37 -23.72 18.74
CA SER A 198 25.81 -24.93 18.10
C SER A 198 24.28 -25.02 18.21
N GLN A 199 23.65 -24.39 19.20
CA GLN A 199 22.19 -24.38 19.33
C GLN A 199 21.49 -23.50 18.30
N VAL A 200 22.21 -22.60 17.62
CA VAL A 200 21.74 -21.81 16.48
C VAL A 200 22.43 -22.27 15.18
N ASN A 201 22.81 -23.56 15.09
CA ASN A 201 23.45 -24.17 13.95
C ASN A 201 24.80 -23.52 13.55
N ASP A 202 25.58 -23.09 14.52
CA ASP A 202 26.89 -22.44 14.36
C ASP A 202 26.84 -21.15 13.51
N ASP A 203 25.69 -20.47 13.52
CA ASP A 203 25.46 -19.23 12.75
C ASP A 203 25.66 -17.97 13.60
N ASN A 204 25.66 -16.83 12.95
CA ASN A 204 25.68 -15.52 13.59
C ASN A 204 24.25 -15.04 13.86
N VAL A 205 23.98 -14.59 15.08
CA VAL A 205 22.76 -13.87 15.40
C VAL A 205 22.92 -12.42 14.94
N VAL A 206 21.98 -11.90 14.15
CA VAL A 206 22.03 -10.55 13.59
C VAL A 206 20.99 -9.60 14.17
N SER A 207 19.94 -10.14 14.81
CA SER A 207 18.95 -9.35 15.54
C SER A 207 18.30 -10.18 16.66
N LEU A 208 17.92 -9.49 17.74
CA LEU A 208 17.02 -10.00 18.77
C LEU A 208 15.73 -9.20 18.75
N LEU A 209 14.59 -9.88 18.76
CA LEU A 209 13.27 -9.26 18.75
C LEU A 209 12.45 -9.73 19.95
N PRO A 210 11.58 -8.89 20.54
CA PRO A 210 10.73 -9.29 21.66
C PRO A 210 9.77 -10.42 21.26
N ASP A 211 9.61 -11.43 22.12
CA ASP A 211 8.65 -12.52 21.92
C ASP A 211 7.92 -12.91 23.23
N GLY A 212 7.78 -11.96 24.13
CA GLY A 212 7.18 -12.11 25.47
C GLY A 212 8.05 -11.48 26.55
N ASP A 213 7.64 -11.62 27.81
CA ASP A 213 8.29 -10.93 28.94
C ASP A 213 9.73 -11.40 29.20
N ASP A 214 9.98 -12.73 29.16
CA ASP A 214 11.31 -13.32 29.39
C ASP A 214 11.84 -14.09 28.17
N SER A 215 11.27 -13.85 27.00
CA SER A 215 11.60 -14.56 25.77
C SER A 215 11.95 -13.61 24.63
N PHE A 216 12.72 -14.10 23.68
CA PHE A 216 13.06 -13.34 22.48
C PHE A 216 13.24 -14.23 21.27
N LEU A 217 13.01 -13.63 20.10
CA LEU A 217 13.27 -14.23 18.82
C LEU A 217 14.68 -13.86 18.38
N MET A 218 15.50 -14.86 18.10
CA MET A 218 16.81 -14.73 17.49
C MET A 218 16.70 -14.85 15.99
N VAL A 219 17.21 -13.87 15.28
CA VAL A 219 17.31 -13.87 13.82
C VAL A 219 18.74 -14.15 13.45
N THR A 220 18.98 -15.28 12.74
CA THR A 220 20.33 -15.66 12.30
C THR A 220 20.61 -15.25 10.87
N GLU A 221 21.89 -15.13 10.54
CA GLU A 221 22.36 -14.67 9.24
C GLU A 221 21.95 -15.61 8.08
N ASN A 222 22.04 -16.94 8.28
CA ASN A 222 21.87 -17.94 7.22
C ASN A 222 21.02 -19.15 7.60
N ASN A 223 20.65 -19.33 8.88
CA ASN A 223 19.99 -20.55 9.35
C ASN A 223 18.54 -20.37 9.81
N GLY A 224 17.96 -19.18 9.58
CA GLY A 224 16.56 -18.90 9.91
C GLY A 224 16.36 -18.32 11.31
N LEU A 225 15.28 -18.68 11.95
CA LEU A 225 14.80 -18.04 13.17
C LEU A 225 14.73 -19.04 14.32
N PHE A 226 15.07 -18.58 15.54
CA PHE A 226 15.03 -19.39 16.75
C PHE A 226 14.35 -18.62 17.88
N ARG A 227 13.55 -19.28 18.68
CA ARG A 227 12.97 -18.73 19.90
C ARG A 227 13.79 -19.13 21.12
N TYR A 228 14.01 -18.19 22.01
CA TYR A 228 14.61 -18.38 23.33
C TYR A 228 13.60 -18.06 24.43
N ASN A 229 13.37 -19.02 25.32
CA ASN A 229 12.56 -18.89 26.53
C ASN A 229 13.20 -19.68 27.70
N GLY A 230 14.54 -19.64 27.80
CA GLY A 230 15.35 -20.52 28.62
C GLY A 230 15.90 -21.72 27.84
N ASP A 231 15.14 -22.24 26.89
CA ASP A 231 15.56 -23.23 25.89
C ASP A 231 15.51 -22.62 24.50
N ILE A 232 16.33 -23.16 23.56
CA ILE A 232 16.35 -22.70 22.18
C ILE A 232 15.61 -23.70 21.29
N THR A 233 14.64 -23.17 20.54
CA THR A 233 13.87 -23.96 19.58
C THR A 233 13.82 -23.28 18.22
N PRO A 234 14.06 -24.02 17.11
CA PRO A 234 13.87 -23.47 15.77
C PRO A 234 12.41 -23.04 15.56
N TRP A 235 12.21 -21.82 15.06
CA TRP A 235 10.89 -21.36 14.67
C TRP A 235 10.73 -21.45 13.15
N LYS A 236 9.87 -22.38 12.71
CA LYS A 236 9.58 -22.59 11.28
C LYS A 236 8.60 -21.56 10.76
N THR A 237 8.92 -21.02 9.60
CA THR A 237 8.14 -20.02 8.90
C THR A 237 7.98 -20.38 7.42
N ASP A 238 7.06 -19.69 6.72
CA ASP A 238 6.85 -19.89 5.28
C ASP A 238 8.08 -19.50 4.44
N ILE A 239 9.00 -18.72 5.01
CA ILE A 239 10.17 -18.15 4.31
C ILE A 239 11.52 -18.79 4.73
N ASP A 240 11.52 -19.86 5.51
CA ASP A 240 12.78 -20.50 5.98
C ASP A 240 13.77 -20.80 4.87
N THR A 241 13.27 -21.32 3.74
CA THR A 241 14.11 -21.65 2.59
C THR A 241 14.71 -20.40 1.94
N GLU A 242 13.96 -19.32 1.92
CA GLU A 242 14.41 -18.05 1.33
C GLU A 242 15.42 -17.37 2.27
N LEU A 243 15.14 -17.29 3.57
CA LEU A 243 16.07 -16.67 4.53
C LEU A 243 17.45 -17.30 4.49
N LYS A 244 17.53 -18.65 4.34
CA LYS A 244 18.80 -19.38 4.22
C LYS A 244 19.61 -19.04 2.97
N LYS A 245 18.97 -18.53 1.91
CA LYS A 245 19.64 -18.17 0.64
C LYS A 245 20.00 -16.69 0.57
N GLN A 246 19.26 -15.83 1.27
CA GLN A 246 19.27 -14.39 1.03
C GLN A 246 20.17 -13.58 1.98
N ARG A 247 20.79 -14.23 2.96
CA ARG A 247 21.64 -13.63 3.99
C ARG A 247 20.92 -12.50 4.73
N VAL A 248 20.36 -12.82 5.89
CA VAL A 248 19.66 -11.85 6.74
C VAL A 248 20.68 -10.91 7.36
N ASN A 249 20.35 -9.62 7.43
CA ASN A 249 21.22 -8.60 8.01
C ASN A 249 20.61 -7.87 9.21
N ARG A 250 19.32 -7.55 9.16
CA ARG A 250 18.61 -6.84 10.24
C ARG A 250 17.17 -7.30 10.34
N ALA A 251 16.58 -7.14 11.52
CA ALA A 251 15.16 -7.32 11.71
C ALA A 251 14.61 -6.32 12.74
N VAL A 252 13.33 -5.99 12.60
CA VAL A 252 12.59 -5.16 13.55
C VAL A 252 11.18 -5.73 13.71
N MET A 253 10.57 -5.54 14.86
CA MET A 253 9.17 -5.86 15.11
C MET A 253 8.35 -4.57 15.17
N THR A 254 7.20 -4.56 14.51
CA THR A 254 6.21 -3.50 14.59
C THR A 254 5.37 -3.62 15.87
N ASN A 255 4.66 -2.55 16.27
CA ASN A 255 3.87 -2.54 17.49
C ASN A 255 2.72 -3.57 17.47
N ASP A 256 2.20 -3.90 16.30
CA ASP A 256 1.21 -4.95 16.05
C ASP A 256 1.82 -6.33 15.82
N SER A 257 3.09 -6.49 16.19
CA SER A 257 3.80 -7.77 16.22
C SER A 257 4.03 -8.42 14.85
N ILE A 258 4.22 -7.63 13.82
CA ILE A 258 4.74 -8.09 12.52
C ILE A 258 6.27 -8.01 12.55
N PHE A 259 6.94 -9.09 12.17
CA PHE A 259 8.40 -9.13 12.07
C PHE A 259 8.83 -8.76 10.66
N MET A 260 9.55 -7.64 10.52
CA MET A 260 10.16 -7.19 9.27
C MET A 260 11.62 -7.65 9.24
N ILE A 261 11.96 -8.52 8.30
CA ILE A 261 13.26 -9.17 8.18
C ILE A 261 13.94 -8.67 6.91
N GLY A 262 14.98 -7.88 7.07
CA GLY A 262 15.79 -7.32 5.99
C GLY A 262 16.95 -8.22 5.62
N THR A 263 17.12 -8.45 4.32
CA THR A 263 18.16 -9.29 3.74
C THR A 263 19.18 -8.46 2.95
N VAL A 264 20.31 -9.08 2.64
CA VAL A 264 21.34 -8.47 1.79
C VAL A 264 20.98 -8.56 0.30
N LEU A 265 20.31 -9.65 -0.11
CA LEU A 265 20.16 -9.97 -1.53
C LEU A 265 18.74 -9.80 -2.08
N ASN A 266 17.71 -9.75 -1.22
CA ASN A 266 16.33 -9.82 -1.71
C ASN A 266 15.32 -9.02 -0.86
N GLY A 267 15.71 -7.86 -0.36
CA GLY A 267 14.81 -6.91 0.28
C GLY A 267 14.29 -7.33 1.66
N ILE A 268 13.01 -7.06 1.93
CA ILE A 268 12.39 -7.17 3.25
C ILE A 268 11.22 -8.16 3.19
N TYR A 269 11.23 -9.14 4.10
CA TYR A 269 10.10 -10.03 4.35
C TYR A 269 9.34 -9.59 5.59
N ALA A 270 8.03 -9.56 5.52
CA ALA A 270 7.13 -9.31 6.64
C ALA A 270 6.40 -10.60 7.02
N ILE A 271 6.54 -11.05 8.25
CA ILE A 271 5.90 -12.28 8.75
C ILE A 271 5.10 -12.01 10.03
N ASP A 272 4.01 -12.76 10.20
CA ASP A 272 3.20 -12.71 11.42
C ASP A 272 3.78 -13.59 12.54
N ARG A 273 3.18 -13.53 13.74
CA ARG A 273 3.57 -14.37 14.90
C ARG A 273 3.41 -15.87 14.67
N LYS A 274 2.68 -16.30 13.64
CA LYS A 274 2.53 -17.71 13.25
C LYS A 274 3.58 -18.15 12.24
N GLY A 275 4.37 -17.21 11.70
CA GLY A 275 5.39 -17.46 10.69
C GLY A 275 4.88 -17.40 9.25
N HIS A 276 3.65 -16.91 9.02
CA HIS A 276 3.15 -16.72 7.67
C HIS A 276 3.75 -15.48 7.04
N CYS A 277 4.20 -15.59 5.79
CA CYS A 277 4.66 -14.45 5.01
C CYS A 277 3.46 -13.59 4.59
N LEU A 278 3.42 -12.36 5.07
CA LEU A 278 2.37 -11.39 4.73
C LEU A 278 2.76 -10.60 3.48
N TRP A 279 4.01 -10.10 3.43
CA TRP A 279 4.53 -9.28 2.33
C TRP A 279 6.01 -9.57 2.09
N HIS A 280 6.42 -9.33 0.85
CA HIS A 280 7.80 -9.31 0.44
C HIS A 280 8.06 -8.08 -0.42
N PHE A 281 8.91 -7.18 0.07
CA PHE A 281 9.31 -5.95 -0.61
C PHE A 281 10.70 -6.12 -1.19
N ASN A 282 10.85 -5.94 -2.49
CA ASN A 282 12.13 -6.03 -3.19
C ASN A 282 12.15 -5.15 -4.45
N LEU A 283 13.25 -5.22 -5.22
CA LEU A 283 13.41 -4.49 -6.49
C LEU A 283 12.33 -4.80 -7.54
N ASP A 284 11.74 -6.00 -7.49
CA ASP A 284 10.73 -6.39 -8.47
C ASP A 284 9.37 -5.74 -8.20
N ASN A 285 9.15 -5.20 -7.00
CA ASN A 285 7.85 -4.65 -6.66
C ASN A 285 7.88 -3.23 -6.07
N ARG A 286 8.53 -2.97 -4.94
CA ARG A 286 8.35 -1.68 -4.25
C ARG A 286 9.62 -1.06 -3.70
N LEU A 287 10.73 -1.75 -3.61
CA LEU A 287 12.00 -1.18 -3.18
C LEU A 287 12.85 -0.78 -4.40
N ASP A 288 13.63 0.27 -4.24
CA ASP A 288 14.63 0.66 -5.22
C ASP A 288 15.99 -0.03 -4.99
N ASN A 289 16.16 -0.72 -3.86
CA ASN A 289 17.37 -1.50 -3.56
C ASN A 289 17.06 -2.70 -2.66
N ASN A 290 17.67 -3.86 -2.94
CA ASN A 290 17.45 -5.11 -2.18
C ASN A 290 18.28 -5.22 -0.90
N THR A 291 19.38 -4.47 -0.78
CA THR A 291 20.32 -4.61 0.34
C THR A 291 19.90 -3.75 1.52
N VAL A 292 19.38 -4.40 2.54
CA VAL A 292 18.91 -3.74 3.77
C VAL A 292 20.05 -3.68 4.79
N LEU A 293 20.46 -2.47 5.18
CA LEU A 293 21.52 -2.23 6.15
C LEU A 293 20.98 -1.90 7.54
N GLY A 294 19.81 -1.27 7.63
CA GLY A 294 19.13 -0.93 8.87
C GLY A 294 17.62 -0.98 8.76
N LEU A 295 16.93 -1.30 9.84
CA LEU A 295 15.47 -1.25 9.96
C LEU A 295 15.09 -0.58 11.27
N PHE A 296 14.02 0.21 11.25
CA PHE A 296 13.49 0.90 12.41
C PHE A 296 11.97 1.05 12.31
N CYS A 297 11.24 0.65 13.35
CA CYS A 297 9.82 0.93 13.48
C CYS A 297 9.64 2.27 14.20
N ASP A 298 8.97 3.24 13.55
CA ASP A 298 8.75 4.56 14.12
C ASP A 298 7.56 4.58 15.11
N LYS A 299 7.36 5.71 15.79
CA LYS A 299 6.29 5.90 16.76
C LYS A 299 4.88 5.75 16.17
N ASP A 300 4.74 5.96 14.87
CA ASP A 300 3.49 5.86 14.13
C ASP A 300 3.28 4.44 13.55
N ASN A 301 4.09 3.46 14.00
CA ASN A 301 4.06 2.06 13.58
C ASN A 301 4.32 1.86 12.08
N ASN A 302 5.11 2.73 11.46
CA ASN A 302 5.62 2.54 10.11
C ASN A 302 7.09 2.13 10.15
N VAL A 303 7.62 1.58 9.05
CA VAL A 303 8.97 1.03 9.04
C VAL A 303 9.87 1.79 8.08
N TRP A 304 10.99 2.28 8.61
CA TRP A 304 12.08 2.88 7.86
C TRP A 304 13.15 1.83 7.57
N ALA A 305 13.56 1.75 6.33
CA ALA A 305 14.66 0.90 5.88
C ALA A 305 15.81 1.76 5.36
N ALA A 306 16.95 1.64 6.02
CA ALA A 306 18.21 2.18 5.55
C ALA A 306 18.83 1.16 4.58
N LEU A 307 19.07 1.58 3.33
CA LEU A 307 19.50 0.70 2.24
C LEU A 307 20.93 1.01 1.81
N ASP A 308 21.54 0.06 1.09
CA ASP A 308 22.87 0.25 0.47
C ASP A 308 22.83 1.36 -0.61
N ASP A 309 21.66 1.57 -1.22
CA ASP A 309 21.37 2.70 -2.09
C ASP A 309 19.98 3.24 -1.75
N GLY A 310 19.92 4.38 -1.07
CA GLY A 310 18.67 5.04 -0.71
C GLY A 310 18.11 4.72 0.68
N ILE A 311 16.87 5.15 0.87
CA ILE A 311 16.06 4.95 2.08
C ILE A 311 14.64 4.60 1.62
N ALA A 312 14.01 3.62 2.25
CA ALA A 312 12.61 3.30 2.01
C ALA A 312 11.77 3.53 3.28
N TYR A 313 10.58 4.10 3.09
CA TYR A 313 9.56 4.26 4.13
C TYR A 313 8.35 3.41 3.80
N ILE A 314 8.10 2.37 4.58
CA ILE A 314 6.99 1.44 4.42
C ILE A 314 5.84 1.94 5.29
N HIS A 315 4.72 2.32 4.66
CA HIS A 315 3.51 2.81 5.31
C HIS A 315 2.72 1.65 5.94
N HIS A 316 3.34 0.95 6.89
CA HIS A 316 2.78 -0.25 7.51
C HIS A 316 1.45 0.01 8.21
N ASN A 317 1.32 1.13 8.90
CA ASN A 317 0.11 1.53 9.64
C ASN A 317 -0.97 2.19 8.76
N SER A 318 -0.80 2.20 7.43
CA SER A 318 -1.80 2.77 6.53
C SER A 318 -3.03 1.86 6.42
N PRO A 319 -4.26 2.40 6.48
CA PRO A 319 -5.46 1.65 6.14
C PRO A 319 -5.55 1.33 4.65
N VAL A 320 -4.67 1.92 3.83
CA VAL A 320 -4.60 1.74 2.38
C VAL A 320 -3.57 0.67 2.04
N MET A 321 -4.00 -0.32 1.26
CA MET A 321 -3.13 -1.34 0.68
C MET A 321 -3.20 -1.27 -0.83
N LEU A 322 -2.08 -1.48 -1.50
CA LEU A 322 -1.97 -1.32 -2.95
C LEU A 322 -1.76 -2.68 -3.62
N LEU A 323 -2.54 -2.94 -4.67
CA LEU A 323 -2.31 -4.00 -5.64
C LEU A 323 -1.76 -3.36 -6.92
N THR A 324 -0.48 -3.58 -7.19
CA THR A 324 0.19 -3.19 -8.43
C THR A 324 0.87 -4.41 -9.04
N PRO A 325 1.18 -4.41 -10.35
CA PRO A 325 1.93 -5.50 -10.96
C PRO A 325 3.23 -5.79 -10.21
N ALA A 326 3.59 -7.07 -10.10
CA ALA A 326 4.76 -7.53 -9.36
C ALA A 326 6.10 -7.15 -9.99
N ASN A 327 6.11 -6.74 -11.26
CA ASN A 327 7.32 -6.31 -11.96
C ASN A 327 7.10 -4.98 -12.69
N HIS A 328 8.16 -4.20 -12.82
CA HIS A 328 8.15 -2.92 -13.53
C HIS A 328 7.91 -3.04 -15.05
N GLU A 329 8.05 -4.25 -15.61
CA GLU A 329 7.85 -4.51 -17.04
C GLU A 329 6.36 -4.64 -17.40
N THR A 330 5.53 -5.17 -16.48
CA THR A 330 4.09 -5.29 -16.69
C THR A 330 3.40 -4.00 -16.28
N LYS A 331 3.00 -3.19 -17.24
CA LYS A 331 2.15 -2.02 -16.99
C LYS A 331 0.70 -2.42 -17.13
N LEU A 332 -0.03 -2.43 -16.03
CA LEU A 332 -1.47 -2.64 -16.03
C LEU A 332 -2.18 -1.49 -16.76
N GLY A 333 -1.59 -0.30 -16.71
CA GLY A 333 -2.19 0.92 -17.18
C GLY A 333 -3.26 1.46 -16.22
N MET A 334 -3.93 2.53 -16.61
CA MET A 334 -4.99 3.15 -15.82
C MET A 334 -6.19 2.23 -15.74
N VAL A 335 -6.61 1.90 -14.52
CA VAL A 335 -7.83 1.13 -14.25
C VAL A 335 -9.03 2.07 -14.30
N TYR A 336 -10.08 1.71 -15.02
CA TYR A 336 -11.33 2.46 -15.11
C TYR A 336 -12.43 1.87 -14.23
N ASP A 337 -12.50 0.53 -14.17
CA ASP A 337 -13.54 -0.16 -13.41
C ASP A 337 -13.03 -1.49 -12.88
N ILE A 338 -13.68 -1.98 -11.82
CA ILE A 338 -13.28 -3.15 -11.05
C ILE A 338 -14.51 -4.03 -10.84
N ALA A 339 -14.37 -5.34 -11.03
CA ALA A 339 -15.30 -6.33 -10.55
C ALA A 339 -14.57 -7.41 -9.76
N HIS A 340 -15.24 -7.98 -8.77
CA HIS A 340 -14.72 -9.10 -8.00
C HIS A 340 -15.71 -10.28 -8.10
N ARG A 341 -15.20 -11.45 -8.44
CA ARG A 341 -15.96 -12.69 -8.47
C ARG A 341 -15.09 -13.85 -8.00
N ASP A 342 -15.58 -14.59 -7.04
CA ASP A 342 -14.85 -15.67 -6.38
C ASP A 342 -13.51 -15.15 -5.84
N ASP A 343 -12.38 -15.75 -6.21
CA ASP A 343 -11.04 -15.30 -5.80
C ASP A 343 -10.37 -14.40 -6.85
N CYS A 344 -11.11 -13.80 -7.79
CA CYS A 344 -10.55 -13.03 -8.91
C CYS A 344 -11.06 -11.60 -8.96
N PHE A 345 -10.15 -10.65 -9.07
CA PHE A 345 -10.45 -9.31 -9.55
C PHE A 345 -10.34 -9.24 -11.06
N TYR A 346 -11.30 -8.57 -11.66
CA TYR A 346 -11.31 -8.21 -13.08
C TYR A 346 -11.14 -6.70 -13.18
N LEU A 347 -10.12 -6.26 -13.90
CA LEU A 347 -9.70 -4.86 -13.99
C LEU A 347 -9.83 -4.37 -15.42
N ALA A 348 -10.78 -3.49 -15.69
CA ALA A 348 -10.95 -2.84 -16.98
C ALA A 348 -9.94 -1.68 -17.07
N THR A 349 -9.01 -1.74 -18.03
CA THR A 349 -7.91 -0.77 -18.15
C THR A 349 -7.78 -0.19 -19.56
N ASN A 350 -6.92 0.80 -19.72
CA ASN A 350 -6.57 1.33 -21.04
C ASN A 350 -5.65 0.42 -21.87
N GLN A 351 -5.15 -0.69 -21.29
CA GLN A 351 -4.30 -1.66 -21.98
C GLN A 351 -5.06 -2.96 -22.30
N GLY A 352 -6.12 -3.26 -21.58
CA GLY A 352 -6.93 -4.47 -21.73
C GLY A 352 -7.79 -4.76 -20.52
N LEU A 353 -8.42 -5.92 -20.53
CA LEU A 353 -9.11 -6.47 -19.37
C LEU A 353 -8.20 -7.50 -18.70
N TYR A 354 -7.81 -7.23 -17.46
CA TYR A 354 -6.94 -8.11 -16.68
C TYR A 354 -7.74 -8.90 -15.66
N GLU A 355 -7.35 -10.16 -15.49
CA GLU A 355 -7.81 -11.02 -14.40
C GLU A 355 -6.67 -11.17 -13.40
N TYR A 356 -6.95 -10.88 -12.14
CA TYR A 356 -6.02 -11.03 -11.04
C TYR A 356 -6.57 -12.05 -10.04
N HIS A 357 -5.86 -13.18 -9.87
CA HIS A 357 -6.25 -14.24 -8.93
C HIS A 357 -5.59 -14.02 -7.57
N GLN A 358 -6.37 -13.68 -6.54
CA GLN A 358 -5.87 -13.30 -5.20
C GLN A 358 -5.02 -14.36 -4.52
N ILE A 359 -5.41 -15.64 -4.62
CA ILE A 359 -4.73 -16.75 -3.93
C ILE A 359 -3.35 -17.03 -4.54
N THR A 360 -3.24 -16.95 -5.87
CA THR A 360 -1.99 -17.28 -6.57
C THR A 360 -1.12 -16.07 -6.88
N GLY A 361 -1.68 -14.85 -6.75
CA GLY A 361 -1.02 -13.60 -7.15
C GLY A 361 -0.85 -13.46 -8.67
N ASN A 362 -1.49 -14.32 -9.46
CA ASN A 362 -1.33 -14.33 -10.90
C ASN A 362 -2.18 -13.23 -11.56
N LEU A 363 -1.51 -12.33 -12.28
CA LEU A 363 -2.13 -11.28 -13.09
C LEU A 363 -1.97 -11.65 -14.57
N ARG A 364 -3.09 -11.72 -15.31
CA ARG A 364 -3.07 -12.02 -16.75
C ARG A 364 -3.99 -11.11 -17.55
N LEU A 365 -3.57 -10.73 -18.72
CA LEU A 365 -4.42 -10.11 -19.73
C LEU A 365 -5.36 -11.17 -20.32
N LEU A 366 -6.67 -10.89 -20.35
CA LEU A 366 -7.62 -11.77 -21.02
C LEU A 366 -7.49 -11.63 -22.54
N PRO A 367 -7.55 -12.75 -23.28
CA PRO A 367 -7.34 -12.71 -24.74
C PRO A 367 -8.46 -11.92 -25.44
N HIS A 368 -8.12 -11.22 -26.51
CA HIS A 368 -9.03 -10.41 -27.34
C HIS A 368 -9.69 -9.23 -26.60
N THR A 369 -9.05 -8.73 -25.56
CA THR A 369 -9.50 -7.55 -24.81
C THR A 369 -8.52 -6.39 -24.86
N GLU A 370 -7.47 -6.49 -25.67
CA GLU A 370 -6.40 -5.50 -25.80
C GLU A 370 -6.98 -4.13 -26.16
N GLY A 371 -6.38 -3.08 -25.58
CA GLY A 371 -6.83 -1.70 -25.70
C GLY A 371 -7.77 -1.26 -24.58
N GLN A 372 -8.49 -0.18 -24.82
CA GLN A 372 -9.29 0.48 -23.81
C GLN A 372 -10.56 -0.26 -23.47
N ASN A 373 -10.72 -0.67 -22.22
CA ASN A 373 -11.91 -1.26 -21.64
C ASN A 373 -12.49 -0.30 -20.60
N TRP A 374 -13.74 0.12 -20.79
CA TRP A 374 -14.39 1.18 -20.02
C TRP A 374 -15.00 0.70 -18.71
N TYR A 375 -15.57 -0.50 -18.73
CA TYR A 375 -16.22 -1.09 -17.55
C TYR A 375 -16.04 -2.60 -17.52
N VAL A 376 -16.19 -3.15 -16.32
CA VAL A 376 -16.40 -4.58 -16.06
C VAL A 376 -17.42 -4.73 -14.94
N LYS A 377 -18.50 -5.47 -15.17
CA LYS A 377 -19.63 -5.57 -14.23
C LYS A 377 -20.19 -6.98 -14.14
N ASP A 378 -20.38 -7.47 -12.93
CA ASP A 378 -21.18 -8.66 -12.69
C ASP A 378 -22.66 -8.28 -12.56
N ILE A 379 -23.47 -8.77 -13.47
CA ILE A 379 -24.92 -8.54 -13.49
C ILE A 379 -25.64 -9.89 -13.53
N ASP A 380 -26.32 -10.22 -12.45
CA ASP A 380 -27.07 -11.49 -12.29
C ASP A 380 -26.20 -12.74 -12.56
N GLY A 381 -24.92 -12.71 -12.15
CA GLY A 381 -23.97 -13.81 -12.34
C GLY A 381 -23.35 -13.90 -13.74
N GLN A 382 -23.61 -12.93 -14.63
CA GLN A 382 -22.92 -12.78 -15.90
C GLN A 382 -21.92 -11.60 -15.83
N LEU A 383 -20.67 -11.85 -16.18
CA LEU A 383 -19.61 -10.83 -16.14
C LEU A 383 -19.46 -10.19 -17.52
N PHE A 384 -19.85 -8.91 -17.59
CA PHE A 384 -19.79 -8.10 -18.80
C PHE A 384 -18.59 -7.18 -18.78
N ALA A 385 -18.01 -6.91 -19.95
CA ALA A 385 -17.06 -5.83 -20.13
C ALA A 385 -17.34 -5.07 -21.43
N GLY A 386 -17.07 -3.78 -21.43
CA GLY A 386 -17.21 -2.92 -22.59
C GLY A 386 -15.90 -2.30 -23.01
N ASN A 387 -15.57 -2.40 -24.28
CA ASN A 387 -14.37 -1.79 -24.85
C ASN A 387 -14.68 -0.91 -26.08
N ASN A 388 -13.62 -0.37 -26.71
CA ASN A 388 -13.76 0.50 -27.89
C ASN A 388 -14.32 -0.20 -29.14
N ALA A 389 -14.50 -1.52 -29.09
CA ALA A 389 -14.94 -2.28 -30.25
C ALA A 389 -16.24 -3.08 -29.99
N HIS A 390 -16.38 -3.63 -28.79
CA HIS A 390 -17.40 -4.66 -28.53
C HIS A 390 -17.94 -4.59 -27.09
N THR A 391 -19.09 -5.23 -26.89
CA THR A 391 -19.55 -5.71 -25.60
C THR A 391 -19.15 -7.16 -25.44
N LEU A 392 -18.46 -7.46 -24.36
CA LEU A 392 -17.86 -8.75 -24.07
C LEU A 392 -18.59 -9.45 -22.92
N LEU A 393 -18.63 -10.77 -22.97
CA LEU A 393 -19.03 -11.63 -21.86
C LEU A 393 -17.82 -12.49 -21.47
N ILE A 394 -17.48 -12.45 -20.19
CA ILE A 394 -16.40 -13.21 -19.60
C ILE A 394 -17.01 -14.47 -18.97
N GLY A 395 -16.72 -15.61 -19.54
CA GLY A 395 -17.15 -16.93 -19.06
C GLY A 395 -16.16 -17.55 -18.09
N GLU A 396 -16.40 -18.82 -17.77
CA GLU A 396 -15.52 -19.59 -16.90
C GLU A 396 -14.08 -19.63 -17.43
N LYS A 397 -13.10 -19.61 -16.51
CA LYS A 397 -11.65 -19.64 -16.81
C LYS A 397 -11.16 -18.44 -17.64
N GLY A 398 -11.91 -17.33 -17.66
CA GLY A 398 -11.55 -16.14 -18.40
C GLY A 398 -11.75 -16.27 -19.92
N ASN A 399 -12.60 -17.17 -20.37
CA ASN A 399 -13.00 -17.22 -21.79
C ASN A 399 -13.81 -15.98 -22.16
N VAL A 400 -13.36 -15.26 -23.20
CA VAL A 400 -14.01 -14.05 -23.67
C VAL A 400 -14.83 -14.32 -24.92
N SER A 401 -16.08 -13.88 -24.94
CA SER A 401 -16.97 -13.94 -26.10
C SER A 401 -17.59 -12.58 -26.40
N VAL A 402 -17.72 -12.25 -27.67
CA VAL A 402 -18.39 -11.03 -28.13
C VAL A 402 -19.89 -11.28 -28.18
N ILE A 403 -20.67 -10.46 -27.49
CA ILE A 403 -22.13 -10.56 -27.48
C ILE A 403 -22.83 -9.46 -28.27
N SER A 404 -22.10 -8.40 -28.62
CA SER A 404 -22.54 -7.34 -29.51
C SER A 404 -21.37 -6.87 -30.36
N ASN A 405 -21.50 -6.93 -31.70
CA ASN A 405 -20.53 -6.51 -32.69
C ASN A 405 -20.68 -5.05 -33.12
N THR A 406 -21.30 -4.25 -32.29
CA THR A 406 -21.49 -2.83 -32.56
C THR A 406 -20.29 -2.03 -32.03
N ASN A 407 -19.97 -0.93 -32.67
CA ASN A 407 -18.77 -0.11 -32.38
C ASN A 407 -18.83 0.49 -30.97
N SER A 408 -17.96 0.02 -30.09
CA SER A 408 -17.76 0.47 -28.71
C SER A 408 -18.91 0.12 -27.72
N SER A 409 -18.54 0.09 -26.44
CA SER A 409 -19.44 -0.08 -25.31
C SER A 409 -18.87 0.73 -24.13
N THR A 410 -19.56 1.79 -23.73
CA THR A 410 -19.02 2.79 -22.77
C THR A 410 -19.63 2.69 -21.39
N CYS A 411 -20.92 2.31 -21.30
CA CYS A 411 -21.62 2.14 -20.03
C CYS A 411 -22.73 1.10 -20.19
N LEU A 412 -22.92 0.25 -19.17
CA LEU A 412 -23.99 -0.74 -19.10
C LEU A 412 -24.69 -0.62 -17.76
N ILE A 413 -26.00 -0.48 -17.74
CA ILE A 413 -26.82 -0.45 -16.53
C ILE A 413 -27.97 -1.44 -16.60
N LYS A 414 -28.33 -2.01 -15.45
CA LYS A 414 -29.58 -2.77 -15.29
C LYS A 414 -30.68 -1.83 -14.83
N CYS A 415 -31.81 -1.82 -15.52
CA CYS A 415 -32.92 -0.95 -15.19
C CYS A 415 -34.28 -1.58 -15.54
N THR A 416 -35.33 -0.96 -15.08
CA THR A 416 -36.72 -1.32 -15.46
C THR A 416 -37.31 -0.17 -16.25
N LEU A 417 -37.75 -0.46 -17.49
CA LEU A 417 -38.45 0.48 -18.36
C LEU A 417 -39.80 -0.09 -18.72
N TYR A 418 -40.86 0.67 -18.50
CA TYR A 418 -42.26 0.30 -18.79
C TYR A 418 -42.67 -1.08 -18.24
N GLY A 419 -42.09 -1.46 -17.06
CA GLY A 419 -42.37 -2.73 -16.41
C GLY A 419 -41.52 -3.90 -16.91
N GLU A 420 -40.66 -3.72 -17.89
CA GLU A 420 -39.72 -4.73 -18.39
C GLU A 420 -38.32 -4.52 -17.78
N GLU A 421 -37.69 -5.55 -17.21
CA GLU A 421 -36.32 -5.54 -16.75
C GLU A 421 -35.38 -5.73 -17.95
N ILE A 422 -34.46 -4.79 -18.16
CA ILE A 422 -33.52 -4.77 -19.29
C ILE A 422 -32.11 -4.41 -18.84
N LEU A 423 -31.09 -4.69 -19.69
CA LEU A 423 -29.85 -3.93 -19.64
C LEU A 423 -29.91 -2.87 -20.75
N LEU A 424 -29.56 -1.66 -20.36
CA LEU A 424 -29.40 -0.52 -21.24
C LEU A 424 -27.91 -0.20 -21.36
N GLU A 425 -27.41 -0.16 -22.59
CA GLU A 425 -26.03 0.11 -22.92
C GLU A 425 -25.91 1.37 -23.75
N SER A 426 -24.81 2.12 -23.52
CA SER A 426 -24.40 3.23 -24.37
C SER A 426 -23.10 2.96 -25.10
N SER A 427 -22.92 3.68 -26.20
CA SER A 427 -21.74 3.63 -27.04
C SER A 427 -21.31 5.03 -27.47
N TYR A 428 -20.31 5.10 -28.37
CA TYR A 428 -19.95 6.37 -29.05
C TYR A 428 -21.01 6.86 -30.06
N ALA A 429 -22.03 6.06 -30.35
CA ALA A 429 -22.97 6.39 -31.39
C ALA A 429 -24.43 6.13 -31.04
N ASP A 430 -24.73 5.11 -30.25
CA ASP A 430 -26.08 4.58 -30.09
C ASP A 430 -26.38 4.12 -28.65
N LEU A 431 -27.65 3.80 -28.39
CA LEU A 431 -28.14 3.09 -27.22
C LEU A 431 -28.63 1.69 -27.62
N ARG A 432 -28.48 0.71 -26.73
CA ARG A 432 -28.76 -0.70 -27.00
C ARG A 432 -29.49 -1.36 -25.85
N ILE A 433 -30.31 -2.36 -26.19
CA ILE A 433 -31.09 -3.12 -25.23
C ILE A 433 -30.66 -4.58 -25.25
N TYR A 434 -30.52 -5.14 -24.05
CA TYR A 434 -30.38 -6.58 -23.81
C TYR A 434 -31.56 -7.05 -23.01
N LYS A 435 -32.08 -8.25 -23.37
CA LYS A 435 -33.22 -8.90 -22.72
C LYS A 435 -32.85 -10.29 -22.24
N LYS A 436 -33.51 -10.77 -21.20
CA LYS A 436 -33.28 -12.13 -20.71
C LYS A 436 -33.94 -13.16 -21.63
N LYS A 437 -33.12 -14.13 -22.07
CA LYS A 437 -33.61 -15.35 -22.73
C LYS A 437 -33.07 -16.55 -21.96
N ASN A 438 -33.97 -17.45 -21.53
CA ASN A 438 -33.58 -18.61 -20.71
C ASN A 438 -32.72 -18.26 -19.47
N GLY A 439 -33.03 -17.15 -18.82
CA GLY A 439 -32.31 -16.67 -17.63
C GLY A 439 -31.00 -15.92 -17.91
N GLN A 440 -30.56 -15.85 -19.17
CA GLN A 440 -29.31 -15.14 -19.55
C GLN A 440 -29.62 -13.88 -20.33
N TRP A 441 -28.80 -12.83 -20.08
CA TRP A 441 -28.85 -11.59 -20.83
C TRP A 441 -28.27 -11.77 -22.22
N THR A 442 -29.01 -11.34 -23.23
CA THR A 442 -28.61 -11.43 -24.65
C THR A 442 -28.93 -10.12 -25.35
N PHE A 443 -28.10 -9.74 -26.32
CA PHE A 443 -28.36 -8.58 -27.16
C PHE A 443 -29.72 -8.69 -27.85
N SER A 444 -30.51 -7.63 -27.81
CA SER A 444 -31.84 -7.57 -28.44
C SER A 444 -31.82 -6.69 -29.69
N HIS A 445 -31.56 -5.39 -29.55
CA HIS A 445 -31.58 -4.43 -30.66
C HIS A 445 -30.90 -3.10 -30.28
N VAL A 446 -30.60 -2.31 -31.30
CA VAL A 446 -30.20 -0.89 -31.19
C VAL A 446 -31.47 -0.05 -31.16
N ILE A 447 -31.50 1.00 -30.34
CA ILE A 447 -32.62 1.96 -30.27
C ILE A 447 -32.53 2.93 -31.44
N ASP A 448 -33.60 2.96 -32.26
CA ASP A 448 -33.64 3.89 -33.39
C ASP A 448 -33.86 5.35 -32.97
N GLY A 449 -33.28 6.29 -33.73
CA GLY A 449 -33.51 7.72 -33.55
C GLY A 449 -32.63 8.44 -32.55
N PHE A 450 -31.58 7.78 -32.04
CA PHE A 450 -30.57 8.42 -31.19
C PHE A 450 -29.14 8.18 -31.71
N ILE A 451 -28.39 9.28 -31.93
CA ILE A 451 -27.00 9.23 -32.37
C ILE A 451 -26.22 10.28 -31.58
N ALA A 452 -25.47 9.84 -30.55
CA ALA A 452 -24.54 10.68 -29.80
C ALA A 452 -23.58 9.84 -28.95
N PRO A 453 -22.35 10.32 -28.67
CA PRO A 453 -21.42 9.64 -27.78
C PRO A 453 -21.85 9.85 -26.30
N VAL A 454 -22.10 8.75 -25.61
CA VAL A 454 -22.57 8.76 -24.22
C VAL A 454 -21.61 8.00 -23.32
N MET A 455 -21.27 8.58 -22.17
CA MET A 455 -20.36 7.97 -21.18
C MET A 455 -21.10 7.36 -19.98
N HIS A 456 -22.17 8.02 -19.51
CA HIS A 456 -22.93 7.54 -18.36
C HIS A 456 -24.42 7.58 -18.64
N LEU A 457 -25.12 6.62 -18.04
CA LEU A 457 -26.56 6.44 -18.17
C LEU A 457 -27.19 6.32 -16.79
N GLU A 458 -28.36 6.95 -16.64
CA GLU A 458 -29.29 6.70 -15.53
C GLU A 458 -30.72 6.69 -16.04
N VAL A 459 -31.58 5.95 -15.34
CA VAL A 459 -33.02 5.92 -15.62
C VAL A 459 -33.76 6.39 -14.37
N ASP A 460 -34.63 7.38 -14.52
CA ASP A 460 -35.44 7.87 -13.41
C ASP A 460 -36.69 6.97 -13.17
N GLN A 461 -37.43 7.29 -12.11
CA GLN A 461 -38.62 6.52 -11.71
C GLN A 461 -39.75 6.56 -12.74
N SER A 462 -39.78 7.55 -13.62
CA SER A 462 -40.78 7.69 -14.69
C SER A 462 -40.37 6.99 -15.99
N GLY A 463 -39.22 6.33 -16.02
CA GLY A 463 -38.67 5.65 -17.19
C GLY A 463 -37.98 6.59 -18.19
N VAL A 464 -37.63 7.79 -17.79
CA VAL A 464 -36.83 8.67 -18.61
C VAL A 464 -35.37 8.32 -18.49
N ILE A 465 -34.69 8.19 -19.61
CA ILE A 465 -33.25 7.98 -19.68
C ILE A 465 -32.53 9.32 -19.64
N TRP A 466 -31.54 9.41 -18.77
CA TRP A 466 -30.62 10.54 -18.66
C TRP A 466 -29.22 10.06 -19.10
N ALA A 467 -28.69 10.67 -20.15
CA ALA A 467 -27.46 10.21 -20.81
C ALA A 467 -26.43 11.35 -20.84
N SER A 468 -25.32 11.21 -20.11
CA SER A 468 -24.20 12.17 -20.17
C SER A 468 -23.54 12.13 -21.53
N HIS A 469 -23.57 13.25 -22.27
CA HIS A 469 -22.78 13.38 -23.48
C HIS A 469 -21.28 13.43 -23.13
N MET A 470 -20.46 12.73 -23.89
CA MET A 470 -19.03 12.58 -23.61
C MET A 470 -18.28 13.91 -23.50
N TYR A 471 -18.72 14.93 -24.24
CA TYR A 471 -18.01 16.23 -24.33
C TYR A 471 -18.82 17.41 -23.81
N GLN A 472 -20.15 17.36 -23.85
CA GLN A 472 -20.97 18.53 -23.52
C GLN A 472 -22.41 18.17 -23.16
N GLY A 473 -22.83 18.51 -21.95
CA GLY A 473 -24.22 18.44 -21.50
C GLY A 473 -24.74 17.04 -21.24
N VAL A 474 -26.05 16.93 -21.19
CA VAL A 474 -26.80 15.70 -20.93
C VAL A 474 -28.04 15.59 -21.83
N TYR A 475 -28.39 14.40 -22.25
CA TYR A 475 -29.62 14.12 -22.96
C TYR A 475 -30.70 13.62 -22.01
N LYS A 476 -31.92 14.15 -22.18
CA LYS A 476 -33.14 13.59 -21.62
C LYS A 476 -33.87 12.84 -22.74
N ILE A 477 -34.06 11.51 -22.60
CA ILE A 477 -34.55 10.63 -23.66
C ILE A 477 -35.78 9.87 -23.17
N VAL A 478 -36.81 9.86 -23.97
CA VAL A 478 -38.04 9.06 -23.77
C VAL A 478 -38.16 8.08 -24.91
N LEU A 479 -38.33 6.81 -24.61
CA LEU A 479 -38.49 5.75 -25.62
C LEU A 479 -39.95 5.51 -25.96
N SER A 480 -40.18 4.83 -27.09
CA SER A 480 -41.46 4.19 -27.42
C SER A 480 -41.79 3.08 -26.43
N ASP A 481 -43.05 2.73 -26.28
CA ASP A 481 -43.54 1.77 -25.29
C ASP A 481 -42.99 0.34 -25.55
N ASP A 482 -42.61 0.04 -26.78
CA ASP A 482 -41.95 -1.21 -27.19
C ASP A 482 -40.41 -1.17 -27.10
N LEU A 483 -39.84 -0.07 -26.63
CA LEU A 483 -38.44 0.20 -26.47
C LEU A 483 -37.62 0.21 -27.78
N SER A 484 -38.27 0.24 -28.94
CA SER A 484 -37.56 0.12 -30.22
C SER A 484 -36.95 1.43 -30.73
N ALA A 485 -37.56 2.57 -30.37
CA ALA A 485 -37.15 3.88 -30.90
C ALA A 485 -37.30 5.01 -29.89
N VAL A 486 -36.64 6.11 -30.17
CA VAL A 486 -36.77 7.37 -29.39
C VAL A 486 -38.08 8.06 -29.75
N LYS A 487 -38.96 8.31 -28.77
CA LYS A 487 -40.18 9.11 -28.86
C LYS A 487 -39.93 10.59 -28.69
N GLY A 488 -38.91 10.92 -27.91
CA GLY A 488 -38.49 12.30 -27.70
C GLY A 488 -37.09 12.40 -27.12
N VAL A 489 -36.32 13.35 -27.59
CA VAL A 489 -34.97 13.66 -27.09
C VAL A 489 -34.80 15.14 -26.88
N ARG A 490 -34.16 15.53 -25.79
CA ARG A 490 -33.78 16.90 -25.50
C ARG A 490 -32.35 16.95 -25.01
N HIS A 491 -31.50 17.71 -25.70
CA HIS A 491 -30.16 18.04 -25.25
C HIS A 491 -30.20 19.20 -24.26
N ILE A 492 -29.53 19.09 -23.13
CA ILE A 492 -29.49 20.05 -22.04
C ILE A 492 -28.02 20.39 -21.77
N SER A 493 -27.65 21.64 -21.98
CA SER A 493 -26.33 22.19 -21.69
C SER A 493 -26.37 23.26 -20.57
N HIS A 494 -27.55 23.52 -20.01
CA HIS A 494 -27.76 24.45 -18.92
C HIS A 494 -28.25 23.72 -17.69
N LEU A 495 -27.62 24.01 -16.53
CA LEU A 495 -28.10 23.58 -15.22
C LEU A 495 -28.64 24.81 -14.47
N GLY A 496 -29.97 24.86 -14.31
CA GLY A 496 -30.62 26.07 -13.89
C GLY A 496 -30.45 27.17 -14.94
N SER A 497 -29.93 28.34 -14.54
CA SER A 497 -29.62 29.46 -15.44
C SER A 497 -28.20 29.43 -16.02
N GLU A 498 -27.37 28.49 -15.62
CA GLU A 498 -25.95 28.44 -15.98
C GLU A 498 -25.68 27.56 -17.19
N TYR A 499 -24.95 28.09 -18.18
CA TYR A 499 -24.41 27.33 -19.29
C TYR A 499 -23.16 26.58 -18.83
N ILE A 500 -23.13 25.26 -18.99
CA ILE A 500 -22.00 24.41 -18.59
C ILE A 500 -21.15 24.06 -19.81
N ILE A 501 -19.90 24.45 -19.77
CA ILE A 501 -18.90 24.06 -20.75
C ILE A 501 -18.30 22.72 -20.29
N GLY A 502 -18.42 21.69 -21.11
CA GLY A 502 -17.91 20.35 -20.81
C GLY A 502 -19.01 19.32 -20.49
N PRO A 503 -18.63 18.12 -20.10
CA PRO A 503 -19.56 17.06 -19.76
C PRO A 503 -20.31 17.39 -18.46
N ILE A 504 -21.58 16.99 -18.40
CA ILE A 504 -22.38 16.98 -17.17
C ILE A 504 -22.51 15.52 -16.76
N GLN A 505 -21.98 15.17 -15.61
CA GLN A 505 -22.10 13.79 -15.10
C GLN A 505 -23.50 13.55 -14.55
N VAL A 506 -24.11 12.44 -14.94
CA VAL A 506 -25.40 12.01 -14.43
C VAL A 506 -25.22 10.82 -13.48
N MET A 507 -25.90 10.86 -12.36
CA MET A 507 -25.80 9.89 -11.27
C MET A 507 -27.18 9.68 -10.63
N LYS A 508 -27.31 8.67 -9.78
CA LYS A 508 -28.53 8.39 -9.05
C LYS A 508 -28.29 8.19 -7.56
N MET A 509 -28.96 8.97 -6.74
CA MET A 509 -28.93 8.85 -5.28
C MET A 509 -30.33 8.75 -4.73
N ARG A 510 -30.65 7.68 -3.98
CA ARG A 510 -31.98 7.40 -3.42
C ARG A 510 -33.11 7.52 -4.46
N GLY A 511 -32.87 6.99 -5.67
CA GLY A 511 -33.83 7.08 -6.79
C GLY A 511 -33.93 8.44 -7.47
N ARG A 512 -33.25 9.47 -6.97
CA ARG A 512 -33.22 10.83 -7.54
C ARG A 512 -32.06 10.96 -8.52
N ILE A 513 -32.32 11.57 -9.67
CA ILE A 513 -31.28 11.94 -10.62
C ILE A 513 -30.51 13.16 -10.08
N VAL A 514 -29.21 13.03 -10.07
CA VAL A 514 -28.26 14.07 -9.64
C VAL A 514 -27.31 14.36 -10.80
N PHE A 515 -27.09 15.64 -11.05
CA PHE A 515 -26.11 16.12 -12.03
C PHE A 515 -24.93 16.74 -11.29
N SER A 516 -23.74 16.42 -11.73
CA SER A 516 -22.52 17.04 -11.23
C SER A 516 -21.87 17.90 -12.32
N SER A 517 -21.39 19.05 -11.93
CA SER A 517 -20.72 20.02 -12.79
C SER A 517 -19.64 20.79 -12.02
N PRO A 518 -18.78 21.58 -12.69
CA PRO A 518 -17.84 22.46 -12.02
C PRO A 518 -18.44 23.41 -10.98
N ASN A 519 -19.74 23.70 -11.09
CA ASN A 519 -20.45 24.64 -10.22
C ASN A 519 -21.18 23.94 -9.05
N GLY A 520 -21.11 22.62 -8.95
CA GLY A 520 -21.71 21.84 -7.89
C GLY A 520 -22.76 20.84 -8.37
N PHE A 521 -23.63 20.43 -7.46
CA PHE A 521 -24.65 19.42 -7.68
C PHE A 521 -26.00 20.05 -7.99
N TYR A 522 -26.70 19.44 -8.94
CA TYR A 522 -28.07 19.77 -9.35
C TYR A 522 -28.94 18.54 -9.34
N THR A 523 -30.24 18.70 -9.32
CA THR A 523 -31.20 17.60 -9.39
C THR A 523 -32.38 17.98 -10.27
N TYR A 524 -33.04 16.97 -10.84
CA TYR A 524 -34.28 17.20 -11.58
C TYR A 524 -35.48 17.24 -10.61
N ASP A 525 -36.26 18.31 -10.71
CA ASP A 525 -37.52 18.47 -9.99
C ASP A 525 -38.69 18.06 -10.90
N ASP A 526 -39.34 16.96 -10.57
CA ASP A 526 -40.45 16.40 -11.36
C ASP A 526 -41.70 17.29 -11.33
N ILE A 527 -41.88 18.10 -10.31
CA ILE A 527 -43.05 19.02 -10.17
C ILE A 527 -42.90 20.19 -11.12
N THR A 528 -41.78 20.90 -11.04
CA THR A 528 -41.52 22.08 -11.89
C THR A 528 -40.94 21.68 -13.26
N ARG A 529 -40.55 20.45 -13.45
CA ARG A 529 -39.86 19.91 -14.65
C ARG A 529 -38.58 20.66 -15.01
N GLN A 530 -37.89 21.15 -13.99
CA GLN A 530 -36.65 21.92 -14.13
C GLN A 530 -35.48 21.25 -13.42
N ILE A 531 -34.29 21.57 -13.88
CA ILE A 531 -33.05 21.22 -13.18
C ILE A 531 -32.73 22.36 -12.21
N ILE A 532 -32.65 22.05 -10.92
CA ILE A 532 -32.46 23.02 -9.84
C ILE A 532 -31.20 22.66 -9.02
N PRO A 533 -30.54 23.60 -8.35
CA PRO A 533 -29.42 23.31 -7.46
C PRO A 533 -29.81 22.30 -6.36
N PHE A 534 -28.99 21.30 -6.12
CA PHE A 534 -29.21 20.35 -5.05
C PHE A 534 -28.64 20.86 -3.73
N GLN A 535 -29.36 21.78 -3.09
CA GLN A 535 -28.89 22.58 -1.95
C GLN A 535 -28.36 21.71 -0.80
N LYS A 536 -29.07 20.61 -0.43
CA LYS A 536 -28.66 19.72 0.68
C LYS A 536 -27.30 19.09 0.45
N LEU A 537 -26.99 18.70 -0.77
CA LEU A 537 -25.69 18.10 -1.10
C LEU A 537 -24.61 19.18 -1.23
N ASN A 538 -24.92 20.31 -1.87
CA ASN A 538 -24.00 21.43 -2.00
C ASN A 538 -23.57 22.03 -0.66
N ALA A 539 -24.45 22.02 0.36
CA ALA A 539 -24.16 22.55 1.68
C ALA A 539 -23.08 21.75 2.42
N ILE A 540 -23.04 20.43 2.23
CA ILE A 540 -22.07 19.55 2.92
C ILE A 540 -20.82 19.27 2.09
N LEU A 541 -20.87 19.49 0.78
CA LEU A 541 -19.80 19.22 -0.18
C LEU A 541 -19.40 20.48 -0.99
N PRO A 542 -19.11 21.61 -0.33
CA PRO A 542 -18.83 22.87 -1.05
C PRO A 542 -17.55 22.84 -1.87
N TYR A 543 -16.65 21.90 -1.58
CA TYR A 543 -15.35 21.75 -2.26
C TYR A 543 -15.32 20.62 -3.29
N ILE A 544 -16.32 19.71 -3.28
CA ILE A 544 -16.43 18.68 -4.31
C ILE A 544 -17.17 19.27 -5.50
N ARG A 545 -16.40 19.55 -6.53
CA ARG A 545 -16.90 19.94 -7.84
C ARG A 545 -16.50 18.85 -8.83
N ASN A 546 -17.31 18.65 -9.87
CA ASN A 546 -17.08 17.58 -10.84
C ASN A 546 -16.97 16.18 -10.20
N ALA A 547 -17.89 15.81 -9.32
CA ALA A 547 -17.96 14.42 -8.92
C ALA A 547 -18.19 13.53 -10.15
N HIS A 548 -17.33 12.52 -10.35
CA HIS A 548 -17.32 11.73 -11.58
C HIS A 548 -18.16 10.48 -11.46
N SER A 549 -18.24 9.92 -10.26
CA SER A 549 -19.06 8.74 -9.98
C SER A 549 -19.72 8.82 -8.61
N VAL A 550 -20.86 8.13 -8.51
CA VAL A 550 -21.52 7.81 -7.25
C VAL A 550 -21.73 6.32 -7.20
N VAL A 551 -21.25 5.70 -6.14
CA VAL A 551 -21.43 4.27 -5.90
C VAL A 551 -22.25 4.08 -4.63
N SER A 552 -23.41 3.43 -4.76
CA SER A 552 -24.27 3.10 -3.62
C SER A 552 -23.70 1.93 -2.83
N VAL A 553 -23.41 2.15 -1.55
CA VAL A 553 -23.09 1.09 -0.59
C VAL A 553 -24.37 0.47 -0.06
N THR A 554 -25.33 1.33 0.29
CA THR A 554 -26.71 1.00 0.65
C THR A 554 -27.66 2.04 0.04
N ASN A 555 -28.97 1.90 0.25
CA ASN A 555 -29.94 2.92 -0.20
C ASN A 555 -29.65 4.33 0.36
N ASP A 556 -28.98 4.42 1.50
CA ASP A 556 -28.75 5.69 2.21
C ASP A 556 -27.25 6.04 2.35
N ARG A 557 -26.33 5.19 1.87
CA ARG A 557 -24.89 5.43 1.91
C ARG A 557 -24.29 5.40 0.51
N PHE A 558 -23.46 6.39 0.21
CA PHE A 558 -22.90 6.63 -1.12
C PHE A 558 -21.45 7.07 -1.04
N TRP A 559 -20.60 6.45 -1.85
CA TRP A 559 -19.29 7.02 -2.16
C TRP A 559 -19.40 7.96 -3.36
N LEU A 560 -18.84 9.15 -3.22
CA LEU A 560 -18.67 10.11 -4.31
C LEU A 560 -17.19 10.23 -4.62
N SER A 561 -16.85 10.17 -5.91
CA SER A 561 -15.48 10.36 -6.42
C SER A 561 -15.34 11.79 -6.92
N GLY A 562 -14.56 12.61 -6.22
CA GLY A 562 -14.19 13.97 -6.63
C GLY A 562 -12.79 14.05 -7.23
N SER A 563 -12.37 15.24 -7.66
CA SER A 563 -11.04 15.47 -8.27
C SER A 563 -9.88 15.29 -7.29
N HIS A 564 -10.09 15.53 -5.99
CA HIS A 564 -9.04 15.51 -4.97
C HIS A 564 -9.34 14.59 -3.79
N GLU A 565 -10.56 14.10 -3.68
CA GLU A 565 -10.99 13.26 -2.57
C GLU A 565 -12.12 12.30 -2.96
N TYR A 566 -12.20 11.20 -2.23
CA TYR A 566 -13.36 10.33 -2.17
C TYR A 566 -14.12 10.62 -0.88
N VAL A 567 -15.46 10.72 -0.96
CA VAL A 567 -16.28 11.06 0.20
C VAL A 567 -17.40 10.06 0.39
N LEU A 568 -17.49 9.48 1.58
CA LEU A 568 -18.62 8.69 2.01
C LEU A 568 -19.69 9.59 2.62
N VAL A 569 -20.86 9.59 2.03
CA VAL A 569 -22.02 10.35 2.47
C VAL A 569 -23.13 9.40 2.90
N GLU A 570 -23.76 9.70 4.02
CA GLU A 570 -24.93 8.99 4.53
C GLU A 570 -26.13 9.94 4.61
N TYR A 571 -27.29 9.44 4.22
CA TYR A 571 -28.56 10.15 4.41
C TYR A 571 -29.24 9.63 5.68
N ALA A 572 -29.37 10.50 6.68
CA ALA A 572 -30.00 10.20 7.96
C ALA A 572 -30.85 11.38 8.43
N GLU A 573 -32.01 11.12 9.01
CA GLU A 573 -32.91 12.14 9.62
C GLU A 573 -33.28 13.28 8.66
N GLY A 574 -33.39 13.00 7.35
CA GLY A 574 -33.76 13.98 6.34
C GLY A 574 -32.58 14.79 5.76
N GLU A 575 -31.37 14.57 6.23
CA GLU A 575 -30.17 15.31 5.81
C GLU A 575 -29.06 14.37 5.32
N TYR A 576 -28.15 14.90 4.49
CA TYR A 576 -26.93 14.23 4.10
C TYR A 576 -25.81 14.59 5.07
N ILE A 577 -25.03 13.60 5.49
CA ILE A 577 -23.93 13.74 6.45
C ILE A 577 -22.67 13.11 5.86
N VAL A 578 -21.56 13.83 5.91
CA VAL A 578 -20.25 13.27 5.53
C VAL A 578 -19.76 12.36 6.65
N LYS A 579 -19.53 11.09 6.34
CA LYS A 579 -19.04 10.08 7.28
C LYS A 579 -17.53 9.88 7.20
N GLN A 580 -16.95 10.06 6.00
CA GLN A 580 -15.54 9.85 5.76
C GLN A 580 -15.05 10.64 4.55
N ARG A 581 -13.77 11.05 4.61
CA ARG A 581 -13.03 11.64 3.49
C ARG A 581 -11.71 10.91 3.34
N ILE A 582 -11.33 10.60 2.11
CA ILE A 582 -10.05 9.98 1.75
C ILE A 582 -9.44 10.86 0.67
N LEU A 583 -8.30 11.48 0.98
CA LEU A 583 -7.59 12.33 0.03
C LEU A 583 -6.89 11.46 -1.03
N ILE A 584 -6.91 11.90 -2.26
CA ILE A 584 -6.29 11.18 -3.39
C ILE A 584 -4.77 11.13 -3.26
N GLU A 585 -4.16 12.14 -2.59
CA GLU A 585 -2.72 12.16 -2.30
C GLU A 585 -2.23 11.02 -1.38
N LEU A 586 -3.13 10.30 -0.72
CA LEU A 586 -2.77 9.08 0.03
C LEU A 586 -2.38 7.90 -0.89
N PHE A 587 -2.63 8.01 -2.18
CA PHE A 587 -2.30 6.98 -3.16
C PHE A 587 -1.06 7.39 -3.96
N ASP A 588 -0.05 6.52 -4.03
CA ASP A 588 1.21 6.78 -4.75
C ASP A 588 1.03 7.03 -6.25
N SER A 589 -0.05 6.54 -6.83
CA SER A 589 -0.34 6.65 -8.26
C SER A 589 -1.83 6.89 -8.49
N PRO A 590 -2.33 8.10 -8.18
CA PRO A 590 -3.74 8.41 -8.35
C PRO A 590 -4.17 8.33 -9.81
N CYS A 591 -5.44 8.05 -10.05
CA CYS A 591 -6.03 8.12 -11.37
C CYS A 591 -5.96 9.53 -11.95
N ILE A 592 -5.98 9.61 -13.28
CA ILE A 592 -6.16 10.87 -14.00
C ILE A 592 -7.54 11.43 -13.65
N GLU A 593 -7.61 12.73 -13.45
CA GLU A 593 -8.84 13.45 -13.18
C GLU A 593 -9.97 13.05 -14.15
N ASN A 594 -11.19 12.93 -13.65
CA ASN A 594 -12.41 12.48 -14.33
C ASN A 594 -12.57 10.96 -14.54
N TYR A 595 -11.63 10.13 -14.06
CA TYR A 595 -11.76 8.67 -14.16
C TYR A 595 -11.69 7.96 -12.81
N ASN A 596 -11.69 8.73 -11.72
CA ASN A 596 -11.72 8.18 -10.38
C ASN A 596 -13.02 7.41 -10.14
N ASN A 597 -12.91 6.18 -9.67
CA ASN A 597 -14.04 5.31 -9.40
C ASN A 597 -13.83 4.53 -8.09
N VAL A 598 -14.91 4.04 -7.55
CA VAL A 598 -14.96 3.27 -6.31
C VAL A 598 -15.66 1.94 -6.59
N PHE A 599 -15.13 0.87 -6.07
CA PHE A 599 -15.77 -0.43 -6.03
C PHE A 599 -15.92 -0.87 -4.57
N VAL A 600 -17.09 -1.35 -4.19
CA VAL A 600 -17.37 -1.80 -2.82
C VAL A 600 -17.69 -3.28 -2.84
N ASP A 601 -16.94 -4.06 -2.08
CA ASP A 601 -17.18 -5.47 -1.86
C ASP A 601 -17.18 -5.76 -0.36
N ASN A 602 -18.36 -6.09 0.17
CA ASN A 602 -18.62 -6.24 1.60
C ASN A 602 -18.17 -4.98 2.38
N ASP A 603 -17.23 -5.13 3.32
CA ASP A 603 -16.72 -4.02 4.15
C ASP A 603 -15.44 -3.38 3.58
N VAL A 604 -14.95 -3.86 2.43
CA VAL A 604 -13.74 -3.34 1.80
C VAL A 604 -14.10 -2.42 0.64
N VAL A 605 -13.44 -1.29 0.59
CA VAL A 605 -13.59 -0.31 -0.49
C VAL A 605 -12.33 -0.34 -1.34
N TYR A 606 -12.51 -0.42 -2.66
CA TYR A 606 -11.41 -0.41 -3.62
C TYR A 606 -11.46 0.85 -4.46
N PHE A 607 -10.30 1.42 -4.71
CA PHE A 607 -10.11 2.61 -5.54
C PHE A 607 -9.26 2.24 -6.73
N ASN A 608 -9.63 2.73 -7.88
CA ASN A 608 -8.86 2.56 -9.09
C ASN A 608 -7.64 3.53 -9.11
N LEU A 609 -6.52 3.06 -9.66
CA LEU A 609 -5.26 3.79 -9.76
C LEU A 609 -4.74 3.82 -11.20
N ASN A 610 -3.70 4.61 -11.44
CA ASN A 610 -3.04 4.70 -12.75
C ASN A 610 -2.26 3.42 -13.14
N ASN A 611 -1.91 2.57 -12.18
CA ASN A 611 -1.23 1.29 -12.44
C ASN A 611 -1.59 0.22 -11.43
N GLY A 612 -2.87 0.07 -11.12
CA GLY A 612 -3.34 -0.89 -10.13
C GLY A 612 -4.63 -0.48 -9.45
N ILE A 613 -4.87 -1.03 -8.28
CA ILE A 613 -5.98 -0.67 -7.40
C ILE A 613 -5.49 -0.54 -5.96
N ALA A 614 -6.20 0.27 -5.18
CA ALA A 614 -6.01 0.36 -3.74
C ALA A 614 -7.20 -0.25 -3.02
N SER A 615 -6.97 -0.95 -1.92
CA SER A 615 -8.01 -1.31 -0.96
C SER A 615 -7.93 -0.41 0.26
N TYR A 616 -9.08 -0.12 0.85
CA TYR A 616 -9.21 0.59 2.11
C TYR A 616 -10.08 -0.23 3.05
N SER A 617 -9.57 -0.52 4.24
CA SER A 617 -10.32 -1.21 5.29
C SER A 617 -10.39 -0.35 6.54
N LYS A 618 -11.60 -0.06 6.99
CA LYS A 618 -11.84 0.74 8.19
C LYS A 618 -11.38 0.02 9.47
N ASN A 619 -11.54 -1.30 9.53
CA ASN A 619 -11.17 -2.11 10.69
C ASN A 619 -9.66 -2.03 10.99
N ARG A 620 -8.82 -1.88 9.97
CA ARG A 620 -7.39 -1.71 10.15
C ARG A 620 -7.00 -0.37 10.78
N SER A 621 -7.82 0.68 10.61
CA SER A 621 -7.60 2.00 11.22
C SER A 621 -8.06 2.07 12.68
N GLU A 622 -8.98 1.20 13.12
CA GLU A 622 -9.53 1.18 14.47
C GLU A 622 -8.73 0.24 15.42
N GLU A 623 -8.08 -0.80 14.90
CA GLU A 623 -7.22 -1.70 15.69
C GLU A 623 -5.96 -0.99 16.22
N HIS A 624 -5.58 0.15 15.64
CA HIS A 624 -4.41 0.93 16.03
C HIS A 624 -4.71 2.15 16.93
N THR A 625 -5.97 2.41 17.26
CA THR A 625 -6.39 3.54 18.11
C THR A 625 -6.93 3.12 19.47
N SER A 626 -6.93 1.82 19.81
CA SER A 626 -7.39 1.29 21.11
C SER A 626 -6.25 0.87 22.04
#